data_32d051835fc034b1ae5b2af1bd20ef86
#
_entry.id   32d051835fc034b1ae5b2af1bd20ef86
#
_cell.length_a   1.000
_cell.length_b   1.000
_cell.length_c   1.000
_cell.angle_alpha   90.00
_cell.angle_beta   90.00
_cell.angle_gamma   90.00
#
_symmetry.space_group_name_H-M   'P 1'
#
loop_
_entity.id
_entity.type
_entity.pdbx_description
1 polymer ?
#
loop_
_entity_poly.entity_id
_entity_poly.type
_entity_poly.pdbx_seq_one_letter_code
_entity_poly.pdbx_strand_id
1 'polypeptide(L)'
;FLNIIDENIRQHLQKRIELQDDNITLQDLAIVKVLGKGMFGNVFLAVHKEKGHLYALKTVDRQKIERYEIQENLVLERKILLQLDHTLILKLVRTFKDPRRVYFLTEFVRGMDLFDVLRQLNLVTDKDAKFYTSSLVAILEHLHERDIIYRDLKPENVMIDDEGYAKLIDFGTAKVVSGRTYTIVGTPHYMAPEVIVGKGYSVAVDYW
;
A
#
# COMPACT_ATOMS: atom_id res chain seq x y z
N PHE A 1 -6.32 26.04 14.79
CA PHE A 1 -5.36 24.97 14.36
C PHE A 1 -6.00 23.60 14.51
N LEU A 2 -6.51 23.21 15.69
CA LEU A 2 -7.20 21.93 15.93
C LEU A 2 -8.46 21.76 15.05
N ASN A 3 -9.25 22.80 14.84
CA ASN A 3 -10.43 22.73 14.00
C ASN A 3 -10.13 22.48 12.51
N ILE A 4 -8.99 22.96 11.99
CA ILE A 4 -8.56 22.73 10.60
C ILE A 4 -8.11 21.28 10.42
N ILE A 5 -7.40 20.72 11.42
CA ILE A 5 -6.99 19.29 11.43
C ILE A 5 -8.24 18.39 11.44
N ASP A 6 -9.24 18.69 12.27
CA ASP A 6 -10.49 17.95 12.34
C ASP A 6 -11.29 17.98 11.02
N GLU A 7 -11.34 19.14 10.34
CA GLU A 7 -12.02 19.29 9.06
C GLU A 7 -11.33 18.48 7.95
N ASN A 8 -10.01 18.54 7.88
CA ASN A 8 -9.22 17.76 6.90
C ASN A 8 -9.33 16.25 7.14
N ILE A 9 -9.29 15.82 8.39
CA ILE A 9 -9.50 14.41 8.74
C ILE A 9 -10.92 13.97 8.36
N ARG A 10 -11.95 14.77 8.63
CA ARG A 10 -13.34 14.47 8.25
C ARG A 10 -13.51 14.35 6.74
N GLN A 11 -12.93 15.27 5.96
CA GLN A 11 -12.99 15.24 4.49
C GLN A 11 -12.25 14.00 3.95
N HIS A 12 -11.11 13.63 4.53
CA HIS A 12 -10.39 12.41 4.16
C HIS A 12 -11.19 11.14 4.47
N LEU A 13 -11.83 11.08 5.63
CA LEU A 13 -12.72 9.97 6.01
C LEU A 13 -13.94 9.91 5.10
N GLN A 14 -14.54 11.06 4.75
CA GLN A 14 -15.68 11.12 3.84
C GLN A 14 -15.31 10.61 2.44
N LYS A 15 -14.19 11.04 1.88
CA LYS A 15 -13.65 10.49 0.61
C LYS A 15 -13.48 8.97 0.65
N ARG A 16 -13.03 8.42 1.78
CA ARG A 16 -12.84 6.96 1.95
C ARG A 16 -14.17 6.21 2.01
N ILE A 17 -15.21 6.79 2.62
CA ILE A 17 -16.55 6.21 2.68
C ILE A 17 -17.17 6.19 1.27
N GLU A 18 -17.03 7.27 0.50
CA GLU A 18 -17.54 7.37 -0.87
C GLU A 18 -16.93 6.35 -1.84
N LEU A 19 -15.70 5.91 -1.58
CA LEU A 19 -15.03 4.87 -2.36
C LEU A 19 -15.52 3.45 -2.02
N GLN A 20 -16.23 3.27 -0.90
CA GLN A 20 -16.82 1.97 -0.54
C GLN A 20 -18.09 1.75 -1.36
N ASP A 21 -17.93 1.04 -2.47
CA ASP A 21 -19.05 0.57 -3.28
C ASP A 21 -19.04 -0.96 -3.32
N ASP A 22 -19.86 -1.57 -2.47
CA ASP A 22 -19.96 -3.02 -2.35
C ASP A 22 -20.51 -3.70 -3.63
N ASN A 23 -21.05 -2.93 -4.57
CA ASN A 23 -21.64 -3.42 -5.81
C ASN A 23 -20.76 -3.19 -7.05
N ILE A 24 -19.61 -2.51 -6.92
CA ILE A 24 -18.73 -2.23 -8.05
C ILE A 24 -18.25 -3.52 -8.74
N THR A 25 -18.32 -3.57 -10.06
CA THR A 25 -17.85 -4.66 -10.91
C THR A 25 -16.74 -4.20 -11.86
N LEU A 26 -16.02 -5.14 -12.49
CA LEU A 26 -15.04 -4.78 -13.52
C LEU A 26 -15.65 -4.06 -14.72
N GLN A 27 -16.93 -4.31 -15.02
CA GLN A 27 -17.63 -3.69 -16.15
C GLN A 27 -17.91 -2.20 -15.91
N ASP A 28 -18.02 -1.78 -14.66
CA ASP A 28 -18.24 -0.38 -14.27
C ASP A 28 -16.99 0.47 -14.41
N LEU A 29 -15.83 -0.18 -14.63
CA LEU A 29 -14.55 0.49 -14.72
C LEU A 29 -14.12 0.69 -16.17
N ALA A 30 -13.55 1.87 -16.46
CA ALA A 30 -12.82 2.15 -17.68
C ALA A 30 -11.34 2.40 -17.35
N ILE A 31 -10.43 1.72 -18.05
CA ILE A 31 -8.99 1.94 -17.92
C ILE A 31 -8.63 3.25 -18.63
N VAL A 32 -7.92 4.14 -17.91
CA VAL A 32 -7.47 5.43 -18.42
C VAL A 32 -6.03 5.37 -18.90
N LYS A 33 -5.11 4.88 -18.05
CA LYS A 33 -3.70 4.77 -18.37
C LYS A 33 -2.99 3.73 -17.48
N VAL A 34 -1.79 3.34 -17.88
CA VAL A 34 -0.89 2.54 -17.04
C VAL A 34 -0.22 3.47 -16.02
N LEU A 35 -0.27 3.10 -14.74
CA LEU A 35 0.44 3.77 -13.65
C LEU A 35 1.79 3.13 -13.37
N GLY A 36 1.87 1.79 -13.48
CA GLY A 36 3.09 1.05 -13.23
C GLY A 36 3.08 -0.33 -13.88
N LYS A 37 4.27 -0.87 -14.12
CA LYS A 37 4.48 -2.23 -14.63
C LYS A 37 5.32 -3.00 -13.61
N GLY A 38 4.79 -4.10 -13.11
CA GLY A 38 5.48 -5.00 -12.20
C GLY A 38 5.76 -6.37 -12.83
N MET A 39 6.56 -7.18 -12.14
CA MET A 39 6.93 -8.52 -12.58
C MET A 39 5.71 -9.42 -12.82
N PHE A 40 4.70 -9.31 -11.97
CA PHE A 40 3.52 -10.20 -12.00
C PHE A 40 2.33 -9.62 -12.78
N GLY A 41 2.34 -8.31 -13.08
CA GLY A 41 1.25 -7.63 -13.77
C GLY A 41 1.42 -6.12 -13.83
N ASN A 42 0.35 -5.41 -14.09
CA ASN A 42 0.36 -3.96 -14.26
C ASN A 42 -0.60 -3.31 -13.27
N VAL A 43 -0.34 -2.04 -12.97
CA VAL A 43 -1.25 -1.16 -12.24
C VAL A 43 -1.80 -0.13 -13.21
N PHE A 44 -3.11 0.01 -13.26
CA PHE A 44 -3.81 0.95 -14.15
C PHE A 44 -4.54 2.01 -13.33
N LEU A 45 -4.60 3.22 -13.85
CA LEU A 45 -5.62 4.18 -13.44
C LEU A 45 -6.93 3.75 -14.08
N ALA A 46 -7.94 3.54 -13.27
CA ALA A 46 -9.30 3.22 -13.70
C ALA A 46 -10.27 4.29 -13.20
N VAL A 47 -11.32 4.54 -13.96
CA VAL A 47 -12.40 5.45 -13.61
C VAL A 47 -13.73 4.69 -13.57
N HIS A 48 -14.55 4.94 -12.57
CA HIS A 48 -15.93 4.47 -12.57
C HIS A 48 -16.73 5.24 -13.61
N LYS A 49 -17.30 4.54 -14.58
CA LYS A 49 -17.95 5.11 -15.77
C LYS A 49 -19.07 6.11 -15.45
N GLU A 50 -19.87 5.81 -14.44
CA GLU A 50 -21.02 6.65 -14.05
C GLU A 50 -20.65 7.68 -12.97
N LYS A 51 -19.89 7.23 -11.95
CA LYS A 51 -19.59 8.08 -10.76
C LYS A 51 -18.38 8.98 -10.95
N GLY A 52 -17.52 8.72 -11.94
CA GLY A 52 -16.28 9.45 -12.17
C GLY A 52 -15.18 9.24 -11.13
N HIS A 53 -15.39 8.37 -10.13
CA HIS A 53 -14.39 8.07 -9.10
C HIS A 53 -13.17 7.39 -9.70
N LEU A 54 -11.99 7.79 -9.25
CA LEU A 54 -10.70 7.24 -9.69
C LEU A 54 -10.22 6.15 -8.74
N TYR A 55 -9.69 5.08 -9.33
CA TYR A 55 -9.13 3.93 -8.64
C TYR A 55 -7.80 3.52 -9.25
N ALA A 56 -6.98 2.83 -8.45
CA ALA A 56 -5.87 2.06 -8.97
C ALA A 56 -6.28 0.59 -9.09
N LEU A 57 -6.07 0.00 -10.27
CA LEU A 57 -6.41 -1.39 -10.57
C LEU A 57 -5.12 -2.19 -10.80
N LYS A 58 -4.65 -2.88 -9.76
CA LYS A 58 -3.53 -3.82 -9.84
C LYS A 58 -4.02 -5.13 -10.46
N THR A 59 -3.41 -5.55 -11.54
CA THR A 59 -3.73 -6.81 -12.24
C THR A 59 -2.59 -7.79 -12.05
N VAL A 60 -2.89 -9.06 -11.78
CA VAL A 60 -1.91 -10.13 -11.65
C VAL A 60 -2.30 -11.28 -12.58
N ASP A 61 -1.39 -11.68 -13.45
CA ASP A 61 -1.60 -12.73 -14.43
C ASP A 61 -1.62 -14.12 -13.76
N ARG A 62 -2.66 -14.92 -14.01
CA ARG A 62 -2.82 -16.24 -13.37
C ARG A 62 -1.73 -17.23 -13.77
N GLN A 63 -1.23 -17.18 -14.99
CA GLN A 63 -0.10 -18.02 -15.40
C GLN A 63 1.17 -17.68 -14.59
N LYS A 64 1.38 -16.39 -14.29
CA LYS A 64 2.48 -15.97 -13.42
C LYS A 64 2.25 -16.39 -11.97
N ILE A 65 1.01 -16.31 -11.47
CA ILE A 65 0.67 -16.78 -10.12
C ILE A 65 1.05 -18.24 -9.96
N GLU A 66 0.66 -19.10 -10.91
CA GLU A 66 1.00 -20.53 -10.90
C GLU A 66 2.50 -20.77 -11.07
N ARG A 67 3.13 -20.09 -12.03
CA ARG A 67 4.55 -20.25 -12.33
C ARG A 67 5.48 -19.89 -11.17
N TYR A 68 5.13 -18.83 -10.42
CA TYR A 68 5.94 -18.30 -9.32
C TYR A 68 5.40 -18.68 -7.94
N GLU A 69 4.36 -19.50 -7.88
CA GLU A 69 3.75 -20.05 -6.65
C GLU A 69 3.37 -18.97 -5.63
N ILE A 70 2.85 -17.82 -6.11
CA ILE A 70 2.53 -16.64 -5.28
C ILE A 70 1.07 -16.58 -4.81
N GLN A 71 0.29 -17.66 -4.94
CA GLN A 71 -1.13 -17.70 -4.56
C GLN A 71 -1.35 -17.31 -3.10
N GLU A 72 -0.55 -17.90 -2.20
CA GLU A 72 -0.67 -17.65 -0.76
C GLU A 72 -0.35 -16.19 -0.41
N ASN A 73 0.65 -15.61 -1.08
CA ASN A 73 1.03 -14.22 -0.88
C ASN A 73 -0.10 -13.27 -1.27
N LEU A 74 -0.76 -13.50 -2.42
CA LEU A 74 -1.90 -12.68 -2.86
C LEU A 74 -3.13 -12.80 -1.93
N VAL A 75 -3.38 -14.02 -1.43
CA VAL A 75 -4.45 -14.24 -0.46
C VAL A 75 -4.12 -13.52 0.86
N LEU A 76 -2.87 -13.56 1.27
CA LEU A 76 -2.41 -12.89 2.49
C LEU A 76 -2.44 -11.36 2.34
N GLU A 77 -1.93 -10.81 1.22
CA GLU A 77 -2.02 -9.38 0.89
C GLU A 77 -3.48 -8.89 0.97
N ARG A 78 -4.40 -9.64 0.35
CA ARG A 78 -5.83 -9.32 0.41
C ARG A 78 -6.37 -9.36 1.85
N LYS A 79 -6.05 -10.41 2.62
CA LYS A 79 -6.51 -10.55 4.01
C LYS A 79 -6.01 -9.41 4.89
N ILE A 80 -4.75 -9.02 4.73
CA ILE A 80 -4.15 -7.92 5.47
C ILE A 80 -4.85 -6.60 5.12
N LEU A 81 -4.95 -6.28 3.83
CA LEU A 81 -5.58 -5.03 3.38
C LEU A 81 -7.05 -4.90 3.82
N LEU A 82 -7.79 -6.01 3.91
CA LEU A 82 -9.18 -6.00 4.39
C LEU A 82 -9.32 -5.71 5.90
N GLN A 83 -8.28 -5.96 6.69
CA GLN A 83 -8.27 -5.71 8.14
C GLN A 83 -7.82 -4.28 8.48
N LEU A 84 -7.16 -3.60 7.52
CA LEU A 84 -6.56 -2.31 7.75
C LEU A 84 -7.54 -1.18 7.41
N ASP A 85 -7.88 -0.41 8.41
CA ASP A 85 -8.62 0.85 8.25
C ASP A 85 -7.85 1.98 8.94
N HIS A 86 -6.93 2.59 8.17
CA HIS A 86 -6.09 3.69 8.61
C HIS A 86 -5.89 4.69 7.48
N THR A 87 -5.99 6.00 7.76
CA THR A 87 -5.96 7.07 6.74
C THR A 87 -4.66 7.10 5.94
N LEU A 88 -3.55 6.74 6.57
CA LEU A 88 -2.21 6.71 5.95
C LEU A 88 -1.85 5.34 5.33
N ILE A 89 -2.81 4.42 5.22
CA ILE A 89 -2.62 3.12 4.57
C ILE A 89 -3.55 3.02 3.37
N LEU A 90 -3.04 2.47 2.27
CA LEU A 90 -3.79 2.24 1.04
C LEU A 90 -5.05 1.43 1.32
N LYS A 91 -6.21 1.94 0.91
CA LYS A 91 -7.49 1.25 1.07
C LYS A 91 -7.75 0.29 -0.08
N LEU A 92 -7.95 -0.99 0.25
CA LEU A 92 -8.51 -1.96 -0.69
C LEU A 92 -10.02 -1.75 -0.79
N VAL A 93 -10.50 -1.47 -2.00
CA VAL A 93 -11.94 -1.30 -2.29
C VAL A 93 -12.57 -2.65 -2.57
N ARG A 94 -11.98 -3.43 -3.50
CA ARG A 94 -12.50 -4.73 -3.90
C ARG A 94 -11.46 -5.59 -4.61
N THR A 95 -11.69 -6.89 -4.66
CA THR A 95 -10.92 -7.80 -5.52
C THR A 95 -11.84 -8.50 -6.51
N PHE A 96 -11.31 -8.74 -7.72
CA PHE A 96 -12.02 -9.48 -8.77
C PHE A 96 -11.12 -10.59 -9.31
N LYS A 97 -11.73 -11.51 -10.01
CA LYS A 97 -11.02 -12.55 -10.78
C LYS A 97 -11.75 -12.88 -12.06
N ASP A 98 -11.00 -13.17 -13.10
CA ASP A 98 -11.48 -13.79 -14.33
C ASP A 98 -10.62 -15.01 -14.68
N PRO A 99 -10.83 -15.69 -15.82
CA PRO A 99 -10.02 -16.85 -16.20
C PRO A 99 -8.53 -16.56 -16.40
N ARG A 100 -8.15 -15.30 -16.65
CA ARG A 100 -6.76 -14.89 -16.97
C ARG A 100 -6.07 -14.16 -15.86
N ARG A 101 -6.80 -13.43 -15.00
CA ARG A 101 -6.22 -12.47 -14.05
C ARG A 101 -6.94 -12.44 -12.71
N VAL A 102 -6.20 -11.99 -11.70
CA VAL A 102 -6.73 -11.52 -10.42
C VAL A 102 -6.52 -10.01 -10.37
N TYR A 103 -7.47 -9.30 -9.76
CA TYR A 103 -7.49 -7.85 -9.70
C TYR A 103 -7.65 -7.37 -8.27
N PHE A 104 -6.87 -6.35 -7.90
CA PHE A 104 -7.02 -5.59 -6.67
C PHE A 104 -7.42 -4.17 -7.05
N LEU A 105 -8.61 -3.76 -6.69
CA LEU A 105 -9.10 -2.39 -6.84
C LEU A 105 -8.84 -1.66 -5.54
N THR A 106 -8.03 -0.61 -5.60
CA THR A 106 -7.70 0.23 -4.44
C THR A 106 -8.09 1.67 -4.71
N GLU A 107 -8.13 2.49 -3.66
CA GLU A 107 -8.16 3.92 -3.85
C GLU A 107 -7.01 4.36 -4.76
N PHE A 108 -7.23 5.44 -5.51
CA PHE A 108 -6.17 6.08 -6.28
C PHE A 108 -5.54 7.20 -5.45
N VAL A 109 -4.28 7.04 -5.09
CA VAL A 109 -3.50 8.08 -4.41
C VAL A 109 -2.97 9.03 -5.47
N ARG A 110 -3.47 10.28 -5.49
CA ARG A 110 -2.96 11.34 -6.35
C ARG A 110 -1.67 11.88 -5.75
N GLY A 111 -0.55 11.70 -6.46
CA GLY A 111 0.74 12.15 -5.97
C GLY A 111 1.87 11.39 -6.60
N MET A 112 2.98 11.32 -5.90
CA MET A 112 4.17 10.58 -6.32
C MET A 112 4.76 9.83 -5.12
N ASP A 113 5.61 8.85 -5.38
CA ASP A 113 6.28 8.15 -4.30
C ASP A 113 7.33 9.06 -3.62
N LEU A 114 7.63 8.73 -2.37
CA LEU A 114 8.57 9.53 -1.56
C LEU A 114 9.98 9.54 -2.17
N PHE A 115 10.36 8.50 -2.90
CA PHE A 115 11.65 8.47 -3.60
C PHE A 115 11.75 9.60 -4.63
N ASP A 116 10.73 9.77 -5.46
CA ASP A 116 10.68 10.84 -6.46
C ASP A 116 10.52 12.22 -5.81
N VAL A 117 9.76 12.33 -4.71
CA VAL A 117 9.68 13.58 -3.92
C VAL A 117 11.06 13.98 -3.40
N LEU A 118 11.80 13.06 -2.78
CA LEU A 118 13.15 13.33 -2.26
C LEU A 118 14.13 13.74 -3.35
N ARG A 119 14.02 13.13 -4.53
CA ARG A 119 14.84 13.51 -5.69
C ARG A 119 14.56 14.92 -6.20
N GLN A 120 13.30 15.37 -6.14
CA GLN A 120 12.92 16.70 -6.62
C GLN A 120 13.24 17.80 -5.61
N LEU A 121 13.13 17.52 -4.32
CA LEU A 121 13.35 18.53 -3.26
C LEU A 121 14.82 18.86 -3.03
N ASN A 122 15.78 18.03 -3.46
CA ASN A 122 17.23 18.12 -3.20
C ASN A 122 17.61 18.17 -1.70
N LEU A 123 16.84 18.85 -0.89
CA LEU A 123 17.01 18.97 0.57
C LEU A 123 15.67 18.81 1.27
N VAL A 124 15.63 17.95 2.26
CA VAL A 124 14.49 17.76 3.15
C VAL A 124 14.76 18.56 4.42
N THR A 125 13.81 19.40 4.83
CA THR A 125 13.95 20.14 6.08
C THR A 125 13.73 19.19 7.27
N ASP A 126 14.29 19.55 8.44
CA ASP A 126 14.04 18.81 9.69
C ASP A 126 12.54 18.68 10.00
N LYS A 127 11.75 19.69 9.63
CA LYS A 127 10.31 19.69 9.82
C LYS A 127 9.63 18.63 8.95
N ASP A 128 10.00 18.56 7.67
CA ASP A 128 9.44 17.60 6.73
C ASP A 128 9.88 16.18 7.09
N ALA A 129 11.15 15.98 7.43
CA ALA A 129 11.68 14.70 7.89
C ALA A 129 10.93 14.19 9.14
N LYS A 130 10.70 15.03 10.13
CA LYS A 130 9.92 14.70 11.31
C LYS A 130 8.47 14.36 10.98
N PHE A 131 7.85 15.12 10.07
CA PHE A 131 6.47 14.87 9.66
C PHE A 131 6.30 13.51 9.00
N TYR A 132 7.12 13.20 8.00
CA TYR A 132 7.03 11.90 7.30
C TYR A 132 7.44 10.74 8.20
N THR A 133 8.50 10.88 9.01
CA THR A 133 8.90 9.85 9.96
C THR A 133 7.81 9.58 11.00
N SER A 134 7.19 10.62 11.55
CA SER A 134 6.08 10.46 12.49
C SER A 134 4.87 9.75 11.86
N SER A 135 4.57 10.07 10.60
CA SER A 135 3.52 9.40 9.85
C SER A 135 3.81 7.91 9.66
N LEU A 136 5.07 7.56 9.31
CA LEU A 136 5.49 6.16 9.17
C LEU A 136 5.47 5.41 10.50
N VAL A 137 5.90 6.04 11.59
CA VAL A 137 5.81 5.43 12.94
C VAL A 137 4.36 5.12 13.30
N ALA A 138 3.42 6.05 13.06
CA ALA A 138 2.00 5.82 13.31
C ALA A 138 1.42 4.67 12.45
N ILE A 139 1.85 4.56 11.19
CA ILE A 139 1.48 3.43 10.31
C ILE A 139 2.01 2.11 10.87
N LEU A 140 3.30 2.06 11.25
CA LEU A 140 3.93 0.86 11.78
C LEU A 140 3.29 0.43 13.10
N GLU A 141 3.01 1.36 14.00
CA GLU A 141 2.28 1.10 15.26
C GLU A 141 0.93 0.40 14.96
N HIS A 142 0.14 0.96 14.03
CA HIS A 142 -1.13 0.36 13.63
C HIS A 142 -1.00 -1.06 13.06
N LEU A 143 0.07 -1.36 12.31
CA LEU A 143 0.36 -2.68 11.79
C LEU A 143 0.81 -3.65 12.89
N HIS A 144 1.75 -3.21 13.73
CA HIS A 144 2.37 -4.05 14.77
C HIS A 144 1.39 -4.42 15.88
N GLU A 145 0.44 -3.56 16.23
CA GLU A 145 -0.69 -3.88 17.13
C GLU A 145 -1.55 -5.05 16.63
N ARG A 146 -1.46 -5.38 15.34
CA ARG A 146 -2.17 -6.48 14.68
C ARG A 146 -1.26 -7.64 14.30
N ASP A 147 -0.07 -7.70 14.91
CA ASP A 147 0.96 -8.68 14.59
C ASP A 147 1.36 -8.70 13.09
N ILE A 148 1.18 -7.59 12.36
CA ILE A 148 1.54 -7.47 10.94
C ILE A 148 2.94 -6.86 10.85
N ILE A 149 3.87 -7.61 10.20
CA ILE A 149 5.20 -7.11 9.81
C ILE A 149 5.12 -6.70 8.35
N TYR A 150 5.55 -5.48 8.02
CA TYR A 150 5.50 -4.95 6.65
C TYR A 150 6.62 -5.47 5.75
N ARG A 151 7.87 -5.48 6.24
CA ARG A 151 9.08 -6.14 5.68
C ARG A 151 9.69 -5.52 4.42
N ASP A 152 9.10 -4.49 3.83
CA ASP A 152 9.66 -3.80 2.65
C ASP A 152 9.44 -2.28 2.73
N LEU A 153 9.69 -1.69 3.92
CA LEU A 153 9.61 -0.24 4.07
C LEU A 153 10.76 0.42 3.29
N LYS A 154 10.37 1.25 2.32
CA LYS A 154 11.28 2.02 1.48
C LYS A 154 10.53 3.21 0.86
N PRO A 155 11.23 4.26 0.41
CA PRO A 155 10.60 5.44 -0.15
C PRO A 155 9.67 5.16 -1.33
N GLU A 156 9.96 4.15 -2.16
CA GLU A 156 9.14 3.76 -3.32
C GLU A 156 7.77 3.17 -2.92
N ASN A 157 7.64 2.67 -1.68
CA ASN A 157 6.41 2.11 -1.16
C ASN A 157 5.59 3.12 -0.34
N VAL A 158 6.03 4.37 -0.27
CA VAL A 158 5.35 5.47 0.41
C VAL A 158 4.95 6.51 -0.62
N MET A 159 3.66 6.67 -0.87
CA MET A 159 3.14 7.76 -1.70
C MET A 159 2.97 9.03 -0.86
N ILE A 160 3.30 10.17 -1.45
CA ILE A 160 2.92 11.49 -0.92
C ILE A 160 1.78 11.99 -1.81
N ASP A 161 0.62 12.19 -1.20
CA ASP A 161 -0.56 12.63 -1.93
C ASP A 161 -0.51 14.13 -2.28
N ASP A 162 -1.51 14.61 -3.02
CA ASP A 162 -1.61 16.01 -3.45
C ASP A 162 -1.91 16.99 -2.29
N GLU A 163 -2.24 16.49 -1.11
CA GLU A 163 -2.39 17.25 0.12
C GLU A 163 -1.09 17.23 0.99
N GLY A 164 -0.08 16.43 0.59
CA GLY A 164 1.22 16.31 1.27
C GLY A 164 1.28 15.21 2.33
N TYR A 165 0.27 14.35 2.46
CA TYR A 165 0.28 13.26 3.44
C TYR A 165 0.92 11.99 2.88
N ALA A 166 1.66 11.29 3.76
CA ALA A 166 2.23 10.00 3.42
C ALA A 166 1.17 8.89 3.44
N LYS A 167 1.26 7.95 2.49
CA LYS A 167 0.40 6.78 2.42
C LYS A 167 1.20 5.54 2.03
N LEU A 168 1.18 4.51 2.87
CA LEU A 168 1.85 3.24 2.62
C LEU A 168 1.03 2.40 1.63
N ILE A 169 1.66 1.86 0.55
CA ILE A 169 0.90 1.38 -0.60
C ILE A 169 1.07 -0.11 -0.96
N ASP A 170 2.18 -0.75 -0.75
CA ASP A 170 2.42 -2.14 -1.20
C ASP A 170 2.52 -3.11 -0.02
N PHE A 171 1.60 -4.07 0.06
CA PHE A 171 1.50 -5.08 1.11
C PHE A 171 1.86 -6.49 0.63
N GLY A 172 2.44 -6.61 -0.56
CA GLY A 172 2.80 -7.90 -1.17
C GLY A 172 3.83 -8.72 -0.37
N THR A 173 4.60 -8.05 0.48
CA THR A 173 5.58 -8.67 1.38
C THR A 173 5.11 -8.76 2.84
N ALA A 174 4.01 -8.11 3.20
CA ALA A 174 3.52 -8.07 4.57
C ALA A 174 3.06 -9.46 5.06
N LYS A 175 3.21 -9.70 6.37
CA LYS A 175 2.86 -11.00 6.98
C LYS A 175 2.31 -10.81 8.39
N VAL A 176 1.28 -11.58 8.73
CA VAL A 176 0.82 -11.72 10.13
C VAL A 176 1.69 -12.75 10.82
N VAL A 177 2.34 -12.38 11.93
CA VAL A 177 3.31 -13.24 12.62
C VAL A 177 3.17 -13.08 14.13
N SER A 178 2.69 -14.12 14.80
CA SER A 178 2.76 -14.22 16.27
C SER A 178 4.13 -14.82 16.64
N GLY A 179 5.05 -13.95 17.11
CA GLY A 179 6.41 -14.34 17.48
C GLY A 179 7.46 -14.05 16.41
N ARG A 180 8.12 -15.06 15.83
CA ARG A 180 9.21 -14.88 14.86
C ARG A 180 8.92 -15.52 13.50
N THR A 181 9.43 -14.89 12.44
CA THR A 181 9.47 -15.45 11.08
C THR A 181 10.90 -15.53 10.58
N TYR A 182 11.15 -16.39 9.58
CA TYR A 182 12.49 -16.69 9.05
C TYR A 182 12.61 -16.44 7.55
N THR A 183 11.53 -16.01 6.90
CA THR A 183 11.50 -15.79 5.45
C THR A 183 12.34 -14.57 5.07
N ILE A 184 13.37 -14.75 4.25
CA ILE A 184 14.17 -13.64 3.71
C ILE A 184 13.36 -12.99 2.58
N VAL A 185 12.87 -11.77 2.83
CA VAL A 185 12.04 -11.02 1.88
C VAL A 185 12.22 -9.52 2.14
N GLY A 186 11.98 -8.72 1.11
CA GLY A 186 12.15 -7.26 1.12
C GLY A 186 13.23 -6.82 0.13
N THR A 187 13.53 -5.54 0.13
CA THR A 187 14.56 -4.92 -0.73
C THR A 187 15.91 -4.95 0.00
N PRO A 188 16.97 -5.58 -0.56
CA PRO A 188 18.23 -5.85 0.16
C PRO A 188 18.85 -4.65 0.86
N HIS A 189 18.78 -3.45 0.25
CA HIS A 189 19.36 -2.22 0.81
C HIS A 189 18.65 -1.72 2.08
N TYR A 190 17.43 -2.16 2.33
CA TYR A 190 16.58 -1.78 3.46
C TYR A 190 16.35 -2.92 4.45
N MET A 191 16.95 -4.11 4.21
CA MET A 191 16.77 -5.25 5.12
C MET A 191 17.54 -5.04 6.42
N ALA A 192 16.87 -5.31 7.54
CA ALA A 192 17.50 -5.37 8.84
C ALA A 192 18.55 -6.49 8.92
N PRO A 193 19.65 -6.32 9.70
CA PRO A 193 20.73 -7.33 9.78
C PRO A 193 20.23 -8.71 10.17
N GLU A 194 19.29 -8.83 11.10
CA GLU A 194 18.72 -10.11 11.56
C GLU A 194 17.91 -10.82 10.47
N VAL A 195 17.34 -10.09 9.48
CA VAL A 195 16.69 -10.68 8.31
C VAL A 195 17.73 -11.33 7.41
N ILE A 196 18.84 -10.61 7.14
CA ILE A 196 19.92 -11.09 6.27
C ILE A 196 20.60 -12.31 6.88
N VAL A 197 20.82 -12.30 8.20
CA VAL A 197 21.50 -13.38 8.92
C VAL A 197 20.58 -14.60 9.13
N GLY A 198 19.26 -14.46 8.94
CA GLY A 198 18.32 -15.57 9.03
C GLY A 198 18.08 -16.11 10.46
N LYS A 199 18.36 -15.33 11.49
CA LYS A 199 18.20 -15.73 12.92
C LYS A 199 16.77 -15.68 13.44
N GLY A 200 15.80 -15.39 12.56
CA GLY A 200 14.41 -15.15 12.92
C GLY A 200 14.19 -13.73 13.45
N TYR A 201 13.13 -13.09 12.99
CA TYR A 201 12.83 -11.69 13.24
C TYR A 201 11.35 -11.45 13.55
N SER A 202 11.04 -10.31 14.12
CA SER A 202 9.69 -9.86 14.50
C SER A 202 9.43 -8.46 13.94
N VAL A 203 8.42 -7.77 14.44
CA VAL A 203 8.00 -6.42 14.03
C VAL A 203 9.12 -5.37 14.07
N ALA A 204 10.14 -5.56 14.90
CA ALA A 204 11.25 -4.60 15.06
C ALA A 204 12.03 -4.33 13.76
N VAL A 205 12.00 -5.25 12.79
CA VAL A 205 12.71 -5.08 11.50
C VAL A 205 12.17 -3.93 10.66
N ASP A 206 10.90 -3.54 10.86
CA ASP A 206 10.28 -2.44 10.13
C ASP A 206 10.80 -1.06 10.57
N TYR A 207 11.47 -0.97 11.73
CA TYR A 207 12.11 0.27 12.20
C TYR A 207 13.56 0.42 11.73
N TRP A 208 14.14 -0.59 11.09
CA TRP A 208 15.49 -0.52 10.53
C TRP A 208 15.54 0.40 9.32
#